data_182d319bdb20a1545594f42ce390f8cd
#
_entry.id   182d319bdb20a1545594f42ce390f8cd
#
_cell.length_a   1.000
_cell.length_b   1.000
_cell.length_c   1.000
_cell.angle_alpha   90.00
_cell.angle_beta   90.00
_cell.angle_gamma   90.00
#
_symmetry.space_group_name_H-M   'P 1'
#
loop_
_entity.id
_entity.type
_entity.pdbx_description
1 polymer ?
#
loop_
_entity_poly.entity_id
_entity_poly.type
_entity_poly.pdbx_seq_one_letter_code
_entity_poly.pdbx_strand_id
1 'polypeptide(L)'
;SEAAGGWIVSRYSDMKTVLADRESFGPLLEGKGSTSIYGRNILHMDGIEHRRKDAFIAKHIRNRKLLSDSQENYIRTLCKELVDELPLGDPIDLKSRFTTPMPLIVTAWIMDMEEATGFRTTYDRMVAASTSNQSGDPDILRDGLEAIGELHEVITPRLMERRSEPGEDYISTLCEGEYEGAPISDAEILSSSMFLLAAGVETTDRALANLLRILISEPELWIALQANRDLLLPALAE
;
A
#
# COMPACT_ATOMS: atom_id res chain seq x y z
N SER A 1 3.85 -12.31 24.18
CA SER A 1 5.25 -12.36 23.77
C SER A 1 6.01 -11.20 24.42
N GLU A 2 7.07 -11.49 25.18
CA GLU A 2 7.91 -10.43 25.78
C GLU A 2 8.55 -9.54 24.72
N ALA A 3 8.99 -10.12 23.60
CA ALA A 3 9.59 -9.38 22.50
C ALA A 3 8.63 -8.40 21.80
N ALA A 4 7.31 -8.72 21.79
CA ALA A 4 6.30 -7.84 21.19
C ALA A 4 5.67 -6.88 22.23
N GLY A 5 6.00 -7.00 23.51
CA GLY A 5 5.39 -6.21 24.58
C GLY A 5 3.88 -6.41 24.68
N GLY A 6 3.36 -7.56 24.22
CA GLY A 6 1.93 -7.80 24.16
C GLY A 6 1.55 -9.26 23.86
N TRP A 7 0.27 -9.47 23.63
CA TRP A 7 -0.29 -10.77 23.28
C TRP A 7 -0.28 -10.99 21.77
N ILE A 8 0.09 -12.19 21.32
CA ILE A 8 -0.02 -12.62 19.93
C ILE A 8 -1.23 -13.55 19.83
N VAL A 9 -2.22 -13.14 19.05
CA VAL A 9 -3.42 -13.93 18.77
C VAL A 9 -3.22 -14.62 17.41
N SER A 10 -3.17 -15.98 17.41
CA SER A 10 -2.86 -16.75 16.21
C SER A 10 -3.96 -17.74 15.80
N ARG A 11 -4.93 -18.04 16.68
CA ARG A 11 -6.05 -18.90 16.30
C ARG A 11 -7.07 -18.10 15.51
N TYR A 12 -7.56 -18.68 14.42
CA TYR A 12 -8.56 -18.04 13.55
C TYR A 12 -9.80 -17.54 14.29
N SER A 13 -10.37 -18.38 15.19
CA SER A 13 -11.54 -18.03 16.01
C SER A 13 -11.27 -16.81 16.90
N ASP A 14 -10.10 -16.78 17.53
CA ASP A 14 -9.73 -15.71 18.45
C ASP A 14 -9.45 -14.42 17.70
N MET A 15 -8.75 -14.49 16.54
CA MET A 15 -8.56 -13.33 15.65
C MET A 15 -9.90 -12.76 15.19
N LYS A 16 -10.84 -13.62 14.80
CA LYS A 16 -12.18 -13.19 14.40
C LYS A 16 -12.93 -12.49 15.53
N THR A 17 -12.81 -13.00 16.77
CA THR A 17 -13.40 -12.36 17.95
C THR A 17 -12.79 -10.99 18.21
N VAL A 18 -11.45 -10.89 18.23
CA VAL A 18 -10.73 -9.62 18.45
C VAL A 18 -11.10 -8.58 17.40
N LEU A 19 -11.13 -8.95 16.12
CA LEU A 19 -11.46 -8.03 15.02
C LEU A 19 -12.93 -7.59 15.02
N ALA A 20 -13.84 -8.38 15.59
CA ALA A 20 -15.27 -8.07 15.65
C ALA A 20 -15.66 -7.25 16.90
N ASP A 21 -14.94 -7.44 18.00
CA ASP A 21 -15.22 -6.79 19.28
C ASP A 21 -14.51 -5.43 19.39
N ARG A 22 -15.17 -4.40 18.87
CA ARG A 22 -14.67 -3.03 18.86
C ARG A 22 -14.79 -2.32 20.22
N GLU A 23 -15.49 -2.89 21.18
CA GLU A 23 -15.60 -2.33 22.53
C GLU A 23 -14.38 -2.69 23.37
N SER A 24 -13.89 -3.92 23.24
CA SER A 24 -12.74 -4.42 24.01
C SER A 24 -11.39 -4.20 23.31
N PHE A 25 -11.38 -4.09 21.99
CA PHE A 25 -10.16 -3.98 21.18
C PHE A 25 -10.22 -2.76 20.26
N GLY A 26 -9.30 -1.84 20.46
CA GLY A 26 -9.18 -0.62 19.66
C GLY A 26 -8.00 -0.68 18.68
N PRO A 27 -7.83 0.39 17.87
CA PRO A 27 -6.72 0.53 16.95
C PRO A 27 -5.39 0.66 17.69
N LEU A 28 -4.29 0.60 16.94
CA LEU A 28 -2.95 0.86 17.47
C LEU A 28 -2.88 2.22 18.16
N LEU A 29 -2.29 2.25 19.34
CA LEU A 29 -2.05 3.50 20.05
C LEU A 29 -1.03 4.34 19.29
N GLU A 30 -1.30 5.64 19.19
CA GLU A 30 -0.40 6.61 18.57
C GLU A 30 1.01 6.52 19.19
N GLY A 31 2.03 6.53 18.34
CA GLY A 31 3.42 6.41 18.77
C GLY A 31 3.89 4.98 19.08
N LYS A 32 3.05 3.95 18.87
CA LYS A 32 3.45 2.55 19.02
C LYS A 32 3.28 1.77 17.73
N GLY A 33 4.27 0.95 17.40
CA GLY A 33 4.26 0.09 16.22
C GLY A 33 4.71 0.76 14.93
N SER A 34 4.52 0.05 13.82
CA SER A 34 4.98 0.43 12.48
C SER A 34 4.38 1.74 11.96
N THR A 35 3.21 2.10 12.44
CA THR A 35 2.49 3.29 12.00
C THR A 35 3.05 4.60 12.55
N SER A 36 3.88 4.54 13.59
CA SER A 36 4.50 5.72 14.19
C SER A 36 5.40 6.50 13.23
N ILE A 37 5.99 5.83 12.25
CA ILE A 37 6.88 6.48 11.28
C ILE A 37 6.13 7.24 10.18
N TYR A 38 4.88 6.89 9.88
CA TYR A 38 4.05 7.58 8.88
C TYR A 38 3.24 8.74 9.47
N GLY A 39 3.33 9.00 10.77
CA GLY A 39 2.43 9.90 11.47
C GLY A 39 1.04 9.29 11.69
N ARG A 40 0.11 10.11 12.18
CA ARG A 40 -1.26 9.67 12.45
C ARG A 40 -2.03 9.45 11.14
N ASN A 41 -2.53 8.24 10.95
CA ASN A 41 -3.28 7.83 9.77
C ASN A 41 -4.52 7.00 10.16
N ILE A 42 -5.25 6.49 9.18
CA ILE A 42 -6.51 5.77 9.39
C ILE A 42 -6.39 4.55 10.33
N LEU A 43 -5.22 3.92 10.44
CA LEU A 43 -5.01 2.79 11.35
C LEU A 43 -5.00 3.18 12.84
N HIS A 44 -4.87 4.47 13.15
CA HIS A 44 -4.93 5.01 14.52
C HIS A 44 -6.33 5.51 14.90
N MET A 45 -7.29 5.42 13.99
CA MET A 45 -8.62 6.00 14.15
C MET A 45 -9.65 4.92 14.43
N ASP A 46 -10.71 5.29 15.16
CA ASP A 46 -11.85 4.43 15.43
C ASP A 46 -13.17 5.19 15.34
N GLY A 47 -14.28 4.47 15.44
CA GLY A 47 -15.61 5.02 15.55
C GLY A 47 -16.01 5.95 14.40
N ILE A 48 -16.45 7.16 14.74
CA ILE A 48 -16.94 8.15 13.76
C ILE A 48 -15.79 8.71 12.92
N GLU A 49 -14.65 8.98 13.55
CA GLU A 49 -13.47 9.51 12.87
C GLU A 49 -12.99 8.55 11.76
N HIS A 50 -12.80 7.27 12.12
CA HIS A 50 -12.43 6.25 11.15
C HIS A 50 -13.41 6.19 9.98
N ARG A 51 -14.73 6.11 10.28
CA ARG A 51 -15.75 6.01 9.23
C ARG A 51 -15.74 7.19 8.26
N ARG A 52 -15.53 8.40 8.77
CA ARG A 52 -15.49 9.62 7.93
C ARG A 52 -14.26 9.63 7.04
N LYS A 53 -13.08 9.32 7.58
CA LYS A 53 -11.84 9.23 6.81
C LYS A 53 -11.88 8.08 5.82
N ASP A 54 -12.37 6.92 6.21
CA ASP A 54 -12.54 5.77 5.32
C ASP A 54 -13.50 6.07 4.16
N ALA A 55 -14.62 6.71 4.43
CA ALA A 55 -15.58 7.11 3.38
C ALA A 55 -14.97 8.07 2.37
N PHE A 56 -14.14 9.00 2.83
CA PHE A 56 -13.42 9.93 1.96
C PHE A 56 -12.41 9.19 1.06
N ILE A 57 -11.56 8.35 1.66
CA ILE A 57 -10.57 7.54 0.92
C ILE A 57 -11.28 6.57 -0.03
N ALA A 58 -12.34 5.90 0.45
CA ALA A 58 -13.10 4.94 -0.34
C ALA A 58 -13.75 5.55 -1.59
N LYS A 59 -14.24 6.79 -1.47
CA LYS A 59 -14.82 7.52 -2.60
C LYS A 59 -13.83 7.65 -3.76
N HIS A 60 -12.54 7.80 -3.46
CA HIS A 60 -11.52 8.11 -4.44
C HIS A 60 -10.67 6.89 -4.85
N ILE A 61 -10.42 5.94 -3.94
CA ILE A 61 -9.59 4.76 -4.25
C ILE A 61 -10.42 3.51 -4.51
N ARG A 62 -11.51 3.28 -3.74
CA ARG A 62 -12.29 2.03 -3.81
C ARG A 62 -13.48 2.07 -4.76
N ASN A 63 -13.75 3.19 -5.39
CA ASN A 63 -14.86 3.28 -6.31
C ASN A 63 -14.50 2.60 -7.63
N ARG A 64 -14.92 1.33 -7.78
CA ARG A 64 -14.70 0.56 -9.02
C ARG A 64 -15.24 1.23 -10.29
N LYS A 65 -16.15 2.18 -10.18
CA LYS A 65 -16.63 2.98 -11.31
C LYS A 65 -15.63 4.05 -11.74
N LEU A 66 -14.62 4.33 -10.90
CA LEU A 66 -13.53 5.27 -11.21
C LEU A 66 -12.31 4.58 -11.82
N LEU A 67 -12.26 3.24 -11.86
CA LEU A 67 -11.34 2.54 -12.75
C LEU A 67 -11.82 2.80 -14.16
N SER A 68 -11.38 3.93 -14.71
CA SER A 68 -11.62 4.27 -16.11
C SER A 68 -10.89 3.25 -17.00
N ASP A 69 -11.39 3.09 -18.23
CA ASP A 69 -10.71 2.24 -19.24
C ASP A 69 -9.22 2.63 -19.39
N SER A 70 -8.88 3.90 -19.15
CA SER A 70 -7.50 4.38 -19.18
C SER A 70 -6.63 3.82 -18.05
N GLN A 71 -7.17 3.68 -16.85
CA GLN A 71 -6.46 3.11 -15.70
C GLN A 71 -6.23 1.61 -15.87
N GLU A 72 -7.25 0.89 -16.33
CA GLU A 72 -7.09 -0.53 -16.64
C GLU A 72 -6.05 -0.73 -17.75
N ASN A 73 -6.11 0.08 -18.79
CA ASN A 73 -5.14 0.02 -19.89
C ASN A 73 -3.72 0.34 -19.44
N TYR A 74 -3.53 1.34 -18.55
CA TYR A 74 -2.22 1.66 -17.98
C TYR A 74 -1.64 0.47 -17.22
N ILE A 75 -2.40 -0.08 -16.27
CA ILE A 75 -1.94 -1.23 -15.46
C ILE A 75 -1.64 -2.43 -16.36
N ARG A 76 -2.47 -2.70 -17.35
CA ARG A 76 -2.28 -3.81 -18.31
C ARG A 76 -1.01 -3.62 -19.14
N THR A 77 -0.78 -2.40 -19.62
CA THR A 77 0.43 -2.04 -20.37
C THR A 77 1.67 -2.21 -19.52
N LEU A 78 1.68 -1.66 -18.32
CA LEU A 78 2.77 -1.81 -17.36
C LEU A 78 3.08 -3.28 -17.05
N CYS A 79 2.04 -4.08 -16.76
CA CYS A 79 2.23 -5.52 -16.51
C CYS A 79 2.85 -6.23 -17.72
N LYS A 80 2.43 -5.84 -18.93
CA LYS A 80 2.98 -6.41 -20.16
C LYS A 80 4.46 -6.03 -20.33
N GLU A 81 4.82 -4.77 -20.14
CA GLU A 81 6.18 -4.28 -20.23
C GLU A 81 7.10 -5.01 -19.24
N LEU A 82 6.69 -5.09 -17.96
CA LEU A 82 7.44 -5.82 -16.94
C LEU A 82 7.65 -7.31 -17.29
N VAL A 83 6.65 -7.94 -17.91
CA VAL A 83 6.76 -9.35 -18.36
C VAL A 83 7.66 -9.47 -19.58
N ASP A 84 7.54 -8.57 -20.55
CA ASP A 84 8.36 -8.57 -21.77
C ASP A 84 9.86 -8.35 -21.47
N GLU A 85 10.18 -7.65 -20.37
CA GLU A 85 11.56 -7.43 -19.91
C GLU A 85 12.18 -8.62 -19.16
N LEU A 86 11.39 -9.67 -18.84
CA LEU A 86 11.91 -10.83 -18.15
C LEU A 86 12.87 -11.61 -19.06
N PRO A 87 14.11 -11.93 -18.60
CA PRO A 87 15.02 -12.73 -19.37
C PRO A 87 14.47 -14.16 -19.56
N LEU A 88 14.59 -14.68 -20.79
CA LEU A 88 14.17 -16.03 -21.11
C LEU A 88 15.34 -17.01 -20.96
N GLY A 89 15.05 -18.19 -20.40
CA GLY A 89 16.00 -19.30 -20.35
C GLY A 89 16.78 -19.47 -19.06
N ASP A 90 16.88 -18.45 -18.23
CA ASP A 90 17.56 -18.52 -16.93
C ASP A 90 16.54 -18.39 -15.78
N PRO A 91 16.82 -18.95 -14.60
CA PRO A 91 16.04 -18.71 -13.40
C PRO A 91 16.04 -17.22 -13.03
N ILE A 92 14.85 -16.66 -12.75
CA ILE A 92 14.68 -15.26 -12.41
C ILE A 92 13.99 -15.09 -11.06
N ASP A 93 14.29 -14.00 -10.37
CA ASP A 93 13.56 -13.57 -9.21
C ASP A 93 12.35 -12.71 -9.64
N LEU A 94 11.16 -13.35 -9.75
CA LEU A 94 9.91 -12.69 -10.09
C LEU A 94 9.52 -11.61 -9.07
N LYS A 95 9.93 -11.76 -7.81
CA LYS A 95 9.63 -10.74 -6.79
C LYS A 95 10.31 -9.42 -7.14
N SER A 96 11.60 -9.45 -7.39
CA SER A 96 12.37 -8.23 -7.71
C SER A 96 12.04 -7.64 -9.09
N ARG A 97 11.59 -8.49 -10.04
CA ARG A 97 11.38 -8.09 -11.43
C ARG A 97 9.93 -7.75 -11.76
N PHE A 98 8.96 -8.28 -11.00
CA PHE A 98 7.55 -8.11 -11.31
C PHE A 98 6.71 -7.73 -10.10
N THR A 99 6.67 -8.57 -9.03
CA THR A 99 5.64 -8.39 -7.99
C THR A 99 5.87 -7.17 -7.11
N THR A 100 7.12 -6.73 -6.90
CA THR A 100 7.40 -5.49 -6.17
C THR A 100 7.32 -4.24 -7.06
N PRO A 101 7.94 -4.18 -8.26
CA PRO A 101 7.89 -2.97 -9.08
C PRO A 101 6.47 -2.63 -9.56
N MET A 102 5.64 -3.60 -9.89
CA MET A 102 4.31 -3.35 -10.42
C MET A 102 3.44 -2.50 -9.47
N PRO A 103 3.17 -2.89 -8.22
CA PRO A 103 2.36 -2.07 -7.32
C PRO A 103 3.03 -0.76 -6.92
N LEU A 104 4.36 -0.70 -6.88
CA LEU A 104 5.09 0.54 -6.58
C LEU A 104 4.86 1.58 -7.69
N ILE A 105 5.03 1.20 -8.95
CA ILE A 105 4.81 2.08 -10.10
C ILE A 105 3.33 2.50 -10.17
N VAL A 106 2.38 1.58 -9.98
CA VAL A 106 0.95 1.91 -9.97
C VAL A 106 0.61 2.88 -8.85
N THR A 107 1.17 2.69 -7.65
CA THR A 107 0.89 3.58 -6.51
C THR A 107 1.49 4.97 -6.75
N ALA A 108 2.70 5.05 -7.30
CA ALA A 108 3.32 6.32 -7.69
C ALA A 108 2.48 7.03 -8.77
N TRP A 109 2.01 6.30 -9.78
CA TRP A 109 1.13 6.84 -10.82
C TRP A 109 -0.20 7.38 -10.27
N ILE A 110 -0.85 6.68 -9.32
CA ILE A 110 -2.06 7.17 -8.64
C ILE A 110 -1.83 8.53 -7.96
N MET A 111 -0.60 8.80 -7.52
CA MET A 111 -0.19 10.07 -6.92
C MET A 111 0.37 11.08 -7.93
N ASP A 112 0.31 10.77 -9.23
CA ASP A 112 0.92 11.55 -10.31
C ASP A 112 2.43 11.78 -10.12
N MET A 113 3.14 10.70 -9.76
CA MET A 113 4.57 10.70 -9.44
C MET A 113 5.36 9.70 -10.30
N GLU A 114 5.02 9.60 -11.60
CA GLU A 114 5.61 8.60 -12.51
C GLU A 114 7.15 8.72 -12.66
N GLU A 115 7.69 9.92 -12.53
CA GLU A 115 9.14 10.17 -12.60
C GLU A 115 9.92 9.59 -11.40
N ALA A 116 9.21 9.04 -10.44
CA ALA A 116 9.73 8.52 -9.20
C ALA A 116 10.25 7.07 -9.29
N THR A 117 10.75 6.63 -10.44
CA THR A 117 11.37 5.30 -10.62
C THR A 117 12.55 5.04 -9.68
N GLY A 118 13.12 6.08 -9.04
CA GLY A 118 14.12 5.99 -7.97
C GLY A 118 13.60 5.61 -6.58
N PHE A 119 12.28 5.56 -6.37
CA PHE A 119 11.69 5.32 -5.02
C PHE A 119 11.91 3.92 -4.46
N ARG A 120 12.32 2.96 -5.26
CA ARG A 120 12.45 1.58 -4.81
C ARG A 120 13.31 1.46 -3.56
N THR A 121 14.50 2.02 -3.57
CA THR A 121 15.43 1.93 -2.45
C THR A 121 14.90 2.67 -1.22
N THR A 122 14.35 3.87 -1.41
CA THR A 122 13.77 4.67 -0.33
C THR A 122 12.53 3.99 0.25
N TYR A 123 11.68 3.40 -0.61
CA TYR A 123 10.55 2.57 -0.20
C TYR A 123 10.99 1.36 0.63
N ASP A 124 12.00 0.60 0.19
CA ASP A 124 12.49 -0.59 0.90
C ASP A 124 13.02 -0.23 2.30
N ARG A 125 13.73 0.90 2.46
CA ARG A 125 14.20 1.44 3.75
C ARG A 125 13.02 1.81 4.67
N MET A 126 12.04 2.51 4.12
CA MET A 126 10.80 2.87 4.84
C MET A 126 10.06 1.63 5.34
N VAL A 127 9.86 0.63 4.49
CA VAL A 127 9.17 -0.63 4.84
C VAL A 127 9.98 -1.43 5.87
N ALA A 128 11.30 -1.48 5.73
CA ALA A 128 12.15 -2.16 6.70
C ALA A 128 11.95 -1.60 8.12
N ALA A 129 11.85 -0.28 8.26
CA ALA A 129 11.63 0.36 9.56
C ALA A 129 10.20 0.19 10.09
N SER A 130 9.19 0.18 9.21
CA SER A 130 7.78 0.17 9.61
C SER A 130 7.23 -1.23 9.89
N THR A 131 7.50 -2.18 9.02
CA THR A 131 6.85 -3.49 9.04
C THR A 131 7.79 -4.64 9.32
N SER A 132 9.09 -4.52 8.98
CA SER A 132 10.08 -5.59 9.09
C SER A 132 10.97 -5.48 10.31
N ASN A 133 11.03 -4.32 10.97
CA ASN A 133 11.86 -4.11 12.16
C ASN A 133 11.22 -4.69 13.43
N GLN A 134 11.02 -5.99 13.46
CA GLN A 134 10.47 -6.69 14.63
C GLN A 134 11.46 -6.76 15.81
N SER A 135 12.74 -6.56 15.56
CA SER A 135 13.78 -6.50 16.59
C SER A 135 13.81 -5.16 17.34
N GLY A 136 13.18 -4.13 16.77
CA GLY A 136 13.24 -2.76 17.30
C GLY A 136 14.63 -2.13 17.13
N ASP A 137 15.39 -2.53 16.11
CA ASP A 137 16.72 -2.01 15.82
C ASP A 137 16.68 -0.49 15.56
N PRO A 138 17.38 0.33 16.39
CA PRO A 138 17.33 1.77 16.27
C PRO A 138 17.99 2.29 14.98
N ASP A 139 18.94 1.56 14.40
CA ASP A 139 19.60 1.98 13.16
C ASP A 139 18.67 1.79 11.96
N ILE A 140 17.91 0.70 11.92
CA ILE A 140 16.88 0.48 10.91
C ILE A 140 15.77 1.54 11.03
N LEU A 141 15.37 1.88 12.26
CA LEU A 141 14.36 2.91 12.49
C LEU A 141 14.85 4.28 12.01
N ARG A 142 16.09 4.66 12.34
CA ARG A 142 16.67 5.92 11.89
C ARG A 142 16.73 6.01 10.37
N ASP A 143 17.24 4.97 9.71
CA ASP A 143 17.34 4.89 8.25
C ASP A 143 15.96 5.00 7.56
N GLY A 144 14.92 4.39 8.13
CA GLY A 144 13.56 4.51 7.65
C GLY A 144 12.95 5.91 7.85
N LEU A 145 13.28 6.59 8.96
CA LEU A 145 12.85 7.98 9.17
C LEU A 145 13.55 8.94 8.20
N GLU A 146 14.82 8.71 7.87
CA GLU A 146 15.53 9.45 6.81
C GLU A 146 14.86 9.21 5.46
N ALA A 147 14.52 7.96 5.11
CA ALA A 147 13.81 7.63 3.89
C ALA A 147 12.43 8.33 3.79
N ILE A 148 11.70 8.44 4.89
CA ILE A 148 10.44 9.22 4.92
C ILE A 148 10.70 10.70 4.65
N GLY A 149 11.77 11.27 5.21
CA GLY A 149 12.19 12.64 4.90
C GLY A 149 12.45 12.84 3.41
N GLU A 150 13.19 11.95 2.77
CA GLU A 150 13.45 11.95 1.33
C GLU A 150 12.15 11.90 0.50
N LEU A 151 11.19 11.04 0.89
CA LEU A 151 9.89 10.97 0.22
C LEU A 151 9.06 12.24 0.43
N HIS A 152 9.10 12.84 1.60
CA HIS A 152 8.45 14.13 1.86
C HIS A 152 9.01 15.23 0.97
N GLU A 153 10.33 15.28 0.76
CA GLU A 153 10.99 16.26 -0.14
C GLU A 153 10.48 16.12 -1.58
N VAL A 154 10.16 14.90 -2.02
CA VAL A 154 9.63 14.66 -3.37
C VAL A 154 8.13 14.95 -3.46
N ILE A 155 7.34 14.58 -2.44
CA ILE A 155 5.88 14.75 -2.46
C ILE A 155 5.47 16.20 -2.20
N THR A 156 6.20 16.94 -1.37
CA THR A 156 5.84 18.31 -0.98
C THR A 156 5.70 19.27 -2.18
N PRO A 157 6.60 19.30 -3.16
CA PRO A 157 6.42 20.15 -4.34
C PRO A 157 5.12 19.82 -5.10
N ARG A 158 4.80 18.54 -5.25
CA ARG A 158 3.56 18.10 -5.91
C ARG A 158 2.32 18.52 -5.10
N LEU A 159 2.36 18.38 -3.79
CA LEU A 159 1.29 18.85 -2.91
C LEU A 159 1.06 20.35 -3.07
N MET A 160 2.11 21.15 -3.08
CA MET A 160 2.02 22.62 -3.26
C MET A 160 1.44 22.99 -4.63
N GLU A 161 1.84 22.30 -5.68
CA GLU A 161 1.26 22.45 -7.02
C GLU A 161 -0.24 22.12 -7.00
N ARG A 162 -0.64 20.98 -6.43
CA ARG A 162 -2.04 20.52 -6.40
C ARG A 162 -2.94 21.37 -5.51
N ARG A 163 -2.40 22.07 -4.53
CA ARG A 163 -3.15 23.10 -3.76
C ARG A 163 -3.60 24.27 -4.63
N SER A 164 -2.79 24.65 -5.63
CA SER A 164 -3.10 25.77 -6.53
C SER A 164 -3.78 25.30 -7.82
N GLU A 165 -3.40 24.16 -8.34
CA GLU A 165 -3.88 23.58 -9.60
C GLU A 165 -4.25 22.11 -9.40
N PRO A 166 -5.45 21.78 -8.88
CA PRO A 166 -5.90 20.41 -8.69
C PRO A 166 -5.95 19.63 -10.01
N GLY A 167 -5.48 18.39 -9.97
CA GLY A 167 -5.58 17.40 -11.06
C GLY A 167 -6.59 16.30 -10.74
N GLU A 168 -6.46 15.15 -11.42
CA GLU A 168 -7.30 13.97 -11.20
C GLU A 168 -6.61 12.90 -10.32
N ASP A 169 -5.49 13.24 -9.69
CA ASP A 169 -4.67 12.35 -8.86
C ASP A 169 -5.12 12.29 -7.39
N TYR A 170 -4.50 11.37 -6.64
CA TYR A 170 -4.81 11.17 -5.23
C TYR A 170 -4.45 12.39 -4.36
N ILE A 171 -3.34 13.05 -4.63
CA ILE A 171 -2.90 14.23 -3.87
C ILE A 171 -3.89 15.38 -4.08
N SER A 172 -4.33 15.62 -5.33
CA SER A 172 -5.38 16.59 -5.65
C SER A 172 -6.66 16.33 -4.89
N THR A 173 -7.10 15.07 -4.85
CA THR A 173 -8.25 14.65 -4.06
C THR A 173 -8.13 15.03 -2.59
N LEU A 174 -6.96 14.80 -1.98
CA LEU A 174 -6.71 15.17 -0.59
C LEU A 174 -6.67 16.70 -0.41
N CYS A 175 -6.10 17.43 -1.37
CA CYS A 175 -6.03 18.89 -1.36
C CYS A 175 -7.41 19.56 -1.39
N GLU A 176 -8.36 18.99 -2.12
CA GLU A 176 -9.75 19.46 -2.22
C GLU A 176 -10.62 18.95 -1.06
N GLY A 177 -10.10 18.00 -0.28
CA GLY A 177 -10.83 17.38 0.81
C GLY A 177 -11.02 18.28 2.02
N GLU A 178 -12.18 18.13 2.67
CA GLU A 178 -12.48 18.75 3.96
C GLU A 178 -12.78 17.67 5.00
N TYR A 179 -12.31 17.90 6.20
CA TYR A 179 -12.63 17.10 7.36
C TYR A 179 -13.17 18.00 8.47
N GLU A 180 -14.42 17.74 8.90
CA GLU A 180 -15.12 18.56 9.92
C GLU A 180 -15.23 20.05 9.56
N GLY A 181 -15.30 20.38 8.26
CA GLY A 181 -15.42 21.76 7.78
C GLY A 181 -14.08 22.50 7.70
N ALA A 182 -12.97 21.79 7.86
CA ALA A 182 -11.63 22.34 7.67
C ALA A 182 -10.90 21.58 6.54
N PRO A 183 -10.09 22.26 5.71
CA PRO A 183 -9.25 21.61 4.73
C PRO A 183 -8.30 20.60 5.38
N ILE A 184 -8.03 19.48 4.69
CA ILE A 184 -7.04 18.51 5.14
C ILE A 184 -5.67 19.19 5.17
N SER A 185 -4.96 19.08 6.30
CA SER A 185 -3.64 19.71 6.48
C SER A 185 -2.57 19.04 5.62
N ASP A 186 -1.51 19.78 5.29
CA ASP A 186 -0.39 19.25 4.51
C ASP A 186 0.28 18.07 5.21
N ALA A 187 0.39 18.11 6.54
CA ALA A 187 0.92 17.01 7.33
C ALA A 187 0.06 15.74 7.21
N GLU A 188 -1.26 15.88 7.17
CA GLU A 188 -2.17 14.74 6.97
C GLU A 188 -2.12 14.22 5.54
N ILE A 189 -1.92 15.08 4.54
CA ILE A 189 -1.75 14.68 3.15
C ILE A 189 -0.46 13.89 3.00
N LEU A 190 0.65 14.38 3.54
CA LEU A 190 1.94 13.67 3.53
C LEU A 190 1.84 12.32 4.24
N SER A 191 1.27 12.28 5.45
CA SER A 191 1.06 11.02 6.18
C SER A 191 0.18 10.02 5.40
N SER A 192 -0.89 10.50 4.77
CA SER A 192 -1.79 9.68 3.95
C SER A 192 -1.10 9.15 2.70
N SER A 193 -0.24 9.94 2.08
CA SER A 193 0.55 9.54 0.91
C SER A 193 1.58 8.47 1.26
N MET A 194 2.29 8.64 2.39
CA MET A 194 3.21 7.61 2.90
C MET A 194 2.47 6.32 3.25
N PHE A 195 1.31 6.44 3.87
CA PHE A 195 0.49 5.28 4.20
C PHE A 195 -0.03 4.57 2.94
N LEU A 196 -0.42 5.31 1.90
CA LEU A 196 -0.84 4.72 0.62
C LEU A 196 0.31 3.93 -0.03
N LEU A 197 1.54 4.47 -0.03
CA LEU A 197 2.73 3.75 -0.52
C LEU A 197 2.94 2.44 0.25
N ALA A 198 2.93 2.50 1.58
CA ALA A 198 3.14 1.30 2.39
C ALA A 198 2.02 0.26 2.19
N ALA A 199 0.76 0.68 2.29
CA ALA A 199 -0.39 -0.21 2.23
C ALA A 199 -0.66 -0.76 0.83
N GLY A 200 -0.48 0.05 -0.21
CA GLY A 200 -0.75 -0.32 -1.60
C GLY A 200 0.31 -1.24 -2.20
N VAL A 201 1.56 -1.06 -1.83
CA VAL A 201 2.68 -1.80 -2.43
C VAL A 201 2.91 -3.14 -1.72
N GLU A 202 3.14 -3.14 -0.40
CA GLU A 202 3.57 -4.34 0.33
C GLU A 202 2.53 -5.46 0.28
N THR A 203 1.26 -5.13 0.48
CA THR A 203 0.17 -6.13 0.48
C THR A 203 -0.03 -6.73 -0.90
N THR A 204 0.02 -5.92 -1.95
CA THR A 204 -0.14 -6.35 -3.33
C THR A 204 1.06 -7.16 -3.80
N ASP A 205 2.28 -6.75 -3.49
CA ASP A 205 3.51 -7.51 -3.77
C ASP A 205 3.43 -8.92 -3.15
N ARG A 206 3.08 -9.01 -1.87
CA ARG A 206 2.98 -10.30 -1.16
C ARG A 206 1.86 -11.18 -1.72
N ALA A 207 0.70 -10.60 -2.05
CA ALA A 207 -0.40 -11.35 -2.65
C ALA A 207 -0.01 -11.92 -4.02
N LEU A 208 0.59 -11.10 -4.88
CA LEU A 208 1.07 -11.54 -6.20
C LEU A 208 2.18 -12.60 -6.09
N ALA A 209 3.16 -12.39 -5.20
CA ALA A 209 4.24 -13.35 -5.00
C ALA A 209 3.71 -14.70 -4.51
N ASN A 210 2.73 -14.72 -3.59
CA ASN A 210 2.10 -15.95 -3.12
C ASN A 210 1.28 -16.63 -4.21
N LEU A 211 0.48 -15.87 -4.97
CA LEU A 211 -0.28 -16.40 -6.09
C LEU A 211 0.64 -17.06 -7.13
N LEU A 212 1.68 -16.35 -7.56
CA LEU A 212 2.64 -16.90 -8.53
C LEU A 212 3.36 -18.12 -7.98
N ARG A 213 3.76 -18.12 -6.71
CA ARG A 213 4.37 -19.29 -6.06
C ARG A 213 3.44 -20.51 -6.09
N ILE A 214 2.16 -20.34 -5.81
CA ILE A 214 1.15 -21.42 -5.87
C ILE A 214 1.02 -21.91 -7.31
N LEU A 215 0.84 -21.03 -8.26
CA LEU A 215 0.65 -21.38 -9.68
C LEU A 215 1.88 -22.08 -10.29
N ILE A 216 3.09 -21.69 -9.87
CA ILE A 216 4.32 -22.36 -10.30
C ILE A 216 4.46 -23.74 -9.64
N SER A 217 4.05 -23.89 -8.38
CA SER A 217 4.11 -25.15 -7.64
C SER A 217 3.03 -26.15 -8.07
N GLU A 218 1.93 -25.68 -8.63
CA GLU A 218 0.77 -26.47 -9.04
C GLU A 218 0.39 -26.17 -10.52
N PRO A 219 1.12 -26.76 -11.48
CA PRO A 219 0.94 -26.46 -12.91
C PRO A 219 -0.49 -26.70 -13.44
N GLU A 220 -1.25 -27.58 -12.78
CA GLU A 220 -2.64 -27.85 -13.14
C GLU A 220 -3.54 -26.64 -12.93
N LEU A 221 -3.31 -25.87 -11.88
CA LEU A 221 -4.02 -24.62 -11.61
C LEU A 221 -3.70 -23.57 -12.69
N TRP A 222 -2.43 -23.48 -13.06
CA TRP A 222 -1.99 -22.60 -14.16
C TRP A 222 -2.71 -22.92 -15.47
N ILE A 223 -2.74 -24.21 -15.85
CA ILE A 223 -3.44 -24.68 -17.06
C ILE A 223 -4.95 -24.38 -16.98
N ALA A 224 -5.58 -24.61 -15.82
CA ALA A 224 -6.99 -24.32 -15.62
C ALA A 224 -7.32 -22.83 -15.80
N LEU A 225 -6.50 -21.93 -15.24
CA LEU A 225 -6.66 -20.48 -15.40
C LEU A 225 -6.42 -20.01 -16.85
N GLN A 226 -5.51 -20.65 -17.58
CA GLN A 226 -5.31 -20.36 -18.99
C GLN A 226 -6.50 -20.81 -19.84
N ALA A 227 -7.10 -21.97 -19.52
CA ALA A 227 -8.24 -22.52 -20.23
C ALA A 227 -9.56 -21.78 -19.94
N ASN A 228 -9.70 -21.25 -18.72
CA ASN A 228 -10.90 -20.51 -18.30
C ASN A 228 -10.54 -19.27 -17.49
N ARG A 229 -10.60 -18.09 -18.11
CA ARG A 229 -10.30 -16.80 -17.48
C ARG A 229 -11.31 -16.36 -16.42
N ASP A 230 -12.53 -16.91 -16.41
CA ASP A 230 -13.55 -16.61 -15.40
C ASP A 230 -13.14 -17.10 -14.00
N LEU A 231 -12.16 -18.00 -13.94
CA LEU A 231 -11.58 -18.49 -12.68
C LEU A 231 -10.60 -17.49 -12.04
N LEU A 232 -10.18 -16.43 -12.73
CA LEU A 232 -9.20 -15.47 -12.19
C LEU A 232 -9.70 -14.76 -10.93
N LEU A 233 -10.92 -14.24 -10.92
CA LEU A 233 -11.47 -13.54 -9.76
C LEU A 233 -11.66 -14.47 -8.55
N PRO A 234 -12.24 -15.68 -8.69
CA PRO A 234 -12.24 -16.67 -7.61
C PRO A 234 -10.83 -17.01 -7.09
N ALA A 235 -9.87 -17.23 -7.98
CA ALA A 235 -8.50 -17.58 -7.59
C ALA A 235 -7.76 -16.45 -6.86
N LEU A 236 -8.15 -15.19 -7.09
CA LEU A 236 -7.61 -14.04 -6.34
C LEU A 236 -8.26 -13.88 -4.94
N ALA A 237 -9.41 -14.51 -4.70
CA ALA A 237 -10.15 -14.42 -3.45
C ALA A 237 -9.76 -15.51 -2.44
N GLU A 238 -9.17 -16.63 -2.91
CA GLU A 238 -8.64 -17.75 -2.10
C GLU A 238 -7.22 -17.47 -1.59
#